data_da226cc1e65f37af6bb564b5a4da4627
#
_entry.id   da226cc1e65f37af6bb564b5a4da4627
#
_cell.length_a   1.000
_cell.length_b   1.000
_cell.length_c   1.000
_cell.angle_alpha   90.00
_cell.angle_beta   90.00
_cell.angle_gamma   90.00
#
_symmetry.space_group_name_H-M   'P 1'
#
loop_
_entity.id
_entity.type
_entity.pdbx_description
1 polymer ?
#
loop_
_entity_poly.entity_id
_entity_poly.type
_entity_poly.pdbx_seq_one_letter_code
_entity_poly.pdbx_strand_id
1 'polypeptide(L)'
;GRVMRKEVCRARIKKKGSGVLNSLEKNCYNGRFSHIYVEEAVWNHPRTQKILSRFPQAQVIPVHHYKDVFCRRGQSVVRQHKTQNLILAEKKNNLIYQGAPVCQSFGNHWFYYTSCMMNCIYDCEYCYLKGMYPSANVVLFVNLEDIFAEVERLLEQHSVYLCVSYDTDLLAVEPVIGYTAEWMRFTTEHENLTIEVRTKSANVHYFKQQAVTERVIFAFTMSPQPVIAAYEHFTPDMQARIACAAEAVQWGFSVRLAFDPMIYCKDWENVYAEMLQCVDEQIDWKRLVDVSVGSFRISKEYLKNMRKKEPHAAVVQFPYTNVGGVYQYPPELLTRMEGFLTGQLEKRLPKERIFLWEE
;
A
#
# COMPACT_ATOMS: atom_id res chain seq x y z
N GLY A 1 -30.66 3.32 21.62
CA GLY A 1 -30.02 2.99 20.33
C GLY A 1 -28.56 3.47 20.24
N ARG A 2 -28.27 4.70 20.64
CA ARG A 2 -26.91 5.31 20.58
C ARG A 2 -25.95 4.80 21.65
N VAL A 3 -26.43 4.46 22.84
CA VAL A 3 -25.61 3.98 23.95
C VAL A 3 -25.15 2.55 23.74
N MET A 4 -26.01 1.67 23.25
CA MET A 4 -25.63 0.26 22.96
C MET A 4 -24.63 0.12 21.81
N ARG A 5 -24.67 1.03 20.81
CA ARG A 5 -23.70 1.01 19.70
C ARG A 5 -22.30 1.47 20.13
N LYS A 6 -22.20 2.43 21.06
CA LYS A 6 -20.92 2.84 21.67
C LYS A 6 -20.26 1.75 22.48
N GLU A 7 -21.05 0.91 23.17
CA GLU A 7 -20.52 -0.21 23.94
C GLU A 7 -20.02 -1.35 23.05
N VAL A 8 -20.65 -1.59 21.91
CA VAL A 8 -20.17 -2.61 20.94
C VAL A 8 -18.84 -2.22 20.33
N CYS A 9 -18.62 -0.96 19.96
CA CYS A 9 -17.32 -0.47 19.50
C CYS A 9 -16.26 -0.54 20.64
N ARG A 10 -16.60 -0.08 21.85
CA ARG A 10 -15.67 -0.10 22.99
C ARG A 10 -15.37 -1.49 23.53
N ALA A 11 -16.33 -2.41 23.53
CA ALA A 11 -16.13 -3.79 23.99
C ALA A 11 -15.24 -4.59 23.04
N ARG A 12 -15.27 -4.31 21.72
CA ARG A 12 -14.34 -4.91 20.74
C ARG A 12 -12.93 -4.37 20.88
N ILE A 13 -12.75 -3.10 21.23
CA ILE A 13 -11.42 -2.48 21.45
C ILE A 13 -10.70 -3.10 22.65
N LYS A 14 -11.40 -3.40 23.76
CA LYS A 14 -10.79 -3.95 24.98
C LYS A 14 -10.33 -5.40 24.89
N LYS A 15 -10.87 -6.21 23.97
CA LYS A 15 -10.52 -7.64 23.81
C LYS A 15 -9.42 -7.94 22.78
N LYS A 16 -8.99 -6.96 21.99
CA LYS A 16 -8.06 -7.22 20.85
C LYS A 16 -6.70 -6.54 20.93
N GLY A 17 -6.36 -5.82 22.01
CA GLY A 17 -5.05 -5.18 22.14
C GLY A 17 -3.87 -6.16 22.08
N SER A 18 -4.06 -7.40 22.53
CA SER A 18 -3.04 -8.45 22.44
C SER A 18 -3.00 -9.16 21.07
N GLY A 19 -4.11 -9.16 20.33
CA GLY A 19 -4.20 -9.82 19.02
C GLY A 19 -3.57 -9.01 17.87
N VAL A 20 -3.54 -7.69 17.98
CA VAL A 20 -2.98 -6.80 16.95
C VAL A 20 -1.45 -6.81 16.98
N LEU A 21 -0.83 -6.78 18.15
CA LEU A 21 0.61 -6.96 18.31
C LEU A 21 1.07 -8.32 17.75
N ASN A 22 0.34 -9.38 18.06
CA ASN A 22 0.63 -10.72 17.53
C ASN A 22 0.45 -10.84 16.01
N SER A 23 -0.41 -10.03 15.36
CA SER A 23 -0.55 -10.06 13.90
C SER A 23 0.56 -9.29 13.19
N LEU A 24 1.05 -8.19 13.79
CA LEU A 24 2.19 -7.42 13.29
C LEU A 24 3.50 -8.20 13.45
N GLU A 25 3.72 -8.84 14.60
CA GLU A 25 4.84 -9.75 14.80
C GLU A 25 4.79 -10.96 13.86
N LYS A 26 3.61 -11.50 13.57
CA LYS A 26 3.43 -12.60 12.63
C LYS A 26 3.74 -12.23 11.19
N ASN A 27 3.41 -11.03 10.74
CA ASN A 27 3.51 -10.66 9.32
C ASN A 27 4.86 -10.06 8.93
N CYS A 28 5.51 -9.29 9.81
CA CYS A 28 6.78 -8.62 9.49
C CYS A 28 8.02 -9.29 10.06
N TYR A 29 7.95 -9.84 11.27
CA TYR A 29 9.10 -10.38 12.00
C TYR A 29 9.19 -11.89 12.01
N ASN A 30 8.06 -12.54 11.97
CA ASN A 30 8.00 -13.95 11.64
C ASN A 30 8.01 -14.17 10.13
N GLY A 31 8.28 -13.13 9.36
CA GLY A 31 8.62 -13.19 7.95
C GLY A 31 9.72 -14.20 7.77
N ARG A 32 9.35 -15.40 7.80
CA ARG A 32 10.19 -16.55 7.67
C ARG A 32 10.41 -16.73 6.21
N PHE A 33 11.23 -15.84 5.66
CA PHE A 33 11.82 -16.17 4.39
C PHE A 33 12.67 -17.43 4.62
N SER A 34 12.20 -18.57 4.15
CA SER A 34 12.97 -19.81 4.22
C SER A 34 14.23 -19.72 3.36
N HIS A 35 14.14 -18.97 2.26
CA HIS A 35 15.23 -18.73 1.31
C HIS A 35 15.34 -17.23 1.02
N ILE A 36 16.56 -16.74 0.98
CA ILE A 36 16.89 -15.39 0.51
C ILE A 36 17.86 -15.55 -0.66
N TYR A 37 17.39 -15.13 -1.84
CA TYR A 37 18.21 -15.08 -3.04
C TYR A 37 18.93 -13.74 -3.10
N VAL A 38 20.22 -13.75 -3.41
CA VAL A 38 21.05 -12.55 -3.45
C VAL A 38 21.77 -12.48 -4.79
N GLU A 39 21.57 -11.41 -5.55
CA GLU A 39 22.39 -11.16 -6.74
C GLU A 39 23.85 -11.01 -6.35
N GLU A 40 24.75 -11.66 -7.09
CA GLU A 40 26.19 -11.61 -6.85
C GLU A 40 26.72 -10.17 -6.81
N ALA A 41 26.20 -9.29 -7.66
CA ALA A 41 26.57 -7.89 -7.74
C ALA A 41 26.34 -7.09 -6.44
N VAL A 42 25.38 -7.51 -5.63
CA VAL A 42 25.02 -6.82 -4.37
C VAL A 42 25.34 -7.66 -3.13
N TRP A 43 26.08 -8.75 -3.27
CA TRP A 43 26.41 -9.64 -2.16
C TRP A 43 27.05 -8.90 -0.98
N ASN A 44 28.03 -8.05 -1.27
CA ASN A 44 28.76 -7.29 -0.25
C ASN A 44 28.15 -5.90 0.06
N HIS A 45 26.99 -5.59 -0.49
CA HIS A 45 26.34 -4.32 -0.22
C HIS A 45 25.94 -4.21 1.25
N PRO A 46 26.17 -3.06 1.94
CA PRO A 46 25.89 -2.91 3.38
C PRO A 46 24.44 -3.24 3.76
N ARG A 47 23.46 -2.82 2.92
CA ARG A 47 22.03 -3.14 3.15
C ARG A 47 21.77 -4.64 3.01
N THR A 48 22.41 -5.31 2.06
CA THR A 48 22.32 -6.78 1.94
C THR A 48 22.75 -7.45 3.22
N GLN A 49 23.94 -7.12 3.73
CA GLN A 49 24.46 -7.73 4.95
C GLN A 49 23.61 -7.42 6.18
N LYS A 50 23.10 -6.19 6.30
CA LYS A 50 22.18 -5.78 7.37
C LYS A 50 20.89 -6.59 7.33
N ILE A 51 20.31 -6.84 6.15
CA ILE A 51 19.07 -7.61 5.99
C ILE A 51 19.33 -9.08 6.31
N LEU A 52 20.39 -9.67 5.76
CA LEU A 52 20.73 -11.08 6.03
C LEU A 52 20.92 -11.35 7.52
N SER A 53 21.52 -10.43 8.26
CA SER A 53 21.69 -10.56 9.71
C SER A 53 20.40 -10.67 10.49
N ARG A 54 19.27 -10.21 9.93
CA ARG A 54 17.94 -10.31 10.55
C ARG A 54 17.25 -11.64 10.31
N PHE A 55 17.77 -12.44 9.38
CA PHE A 55 17.21 -13.75 9.01
C PHE A 55 18.24 -14.86 9.14
N PRO A 56 18.79 -15.11 10.33
CA PRO A 56 19.89 -16.07 10.52
C PRO A 56 19.51 -17.52 10.20
N GLN A 57 18.21 -17.82 10.13
CA GLN A 57 17.70 -19.15 9.82
C GLN A 57 17.40 -19.35 8.33
N ALA A 58 17.47 -18.30 7.52
CA ALA A 58 17.19 -18.40 6.10
C ALA A 58 18.36 -19.03 5.35
N GLN A 59 18.04 -19.87 4.37
CA GLN A 59 19.05 -20.35 3.43
C GLN A 59 19.35 -19.25 2.41
N VAL A 60 20.59 -18.79 2.37
CA VAL A 60 21.04 -17.75 1.44
C VAL A 60 21.58 -18.38 0.17
N ILE A 61 21.05 -17.97 -0.99
CA ILE A 61 21.38 -18.56 -2.30
C ILE A 61 21.86 -17.44 -3.24
N PRO A 62 23.11 -17.50 -3.74
CA PRO A 62 23.59 -16.57 -4.75
C PRO A 62 22.88 -16.82 -6.09
N VAL A 63 22.55 -15.73 -6.80
CA VAL A 63 21.98 -15.77 -8.15
C VAL A 63 22.67 -14.74 -9.02
N HIS A 64 22.74 -15.02 -10.32
CA HIS A 64 23.34 -14.07 -11.26
C HIS A 64 22.42 -12.86 -11.48
N HIS A 65 21.12 -13.10 -11.66
CA HIS A 65 20.12 -12.04 -11.85
C HIS A 65 18.82 -12.40 -11.12
N TYR A 66 18.14 -11.43 -10.51
CA TYR A 66 16.89 -11.67 -9.75
C TYR A 66 15.80 -12.35 -10.59
N LYS A 67 15.76 -12.06 -11.90
CA LYS A 67 14.78 -12.68 -12.82
C LYS A 67 14.97 -14.18 -12.98
N ASP A 68 16.13 -14.73 -12.68
CA ASP A 68 16.39 -16.18 -12.72
C ASP A 68 15.50 -16.95 -11.76
N VAL A 69 15.06 -16.27 -10.69
CA VAL A 69 14.09 -16.79 -9.73
C VAL A 69 12.70 -16.22 -9.96
N PHE A 70 12.62 -14.90 -10.09
CA PHE A 70 11.36 -14.16 -10.17
C PHE A 70 10.53 -14.51 -11.41
N CYS A 71 11.20 -14.75 -12.55
CA CYS A 71 10.56 -15.05 -13.84
C CYS A 71 10.54 -16.55 -14.20
N ARG A 72 10.77 -17.45 -13.25
CA ARG A 72 10.69 -18.90 -13.51
C ARG A 72 9.31 -19.29 -14.04
N ARG A 73 9.29 -20.21 -14.99
CA ARG A 73 8.03 -20.76 -15.52
C ARG A 73 7.35 -21.69 -14.51
N GLY A 74 6.04 -21.82 -14.61
CA GLY A 74 5.27 -22.78 -13.79
C GLY A 74 5.08 -22.38 -12.34
N GLN A 75 5.33 -21.12 -11.97
CA GLN A 75 5.12 -20.61 -10.62
C GLN A 75 3.63 -20.44 -10.32
N SER A 76 3.24 -20.70 -9.07
CA SER A 76 1.92 -20.42 -8.55
C SER A 76 1.99 -19.25 -7.58
N VAL A 77 1.55 -18.08 -8.02
CA VAL A 77 1.49 -16.86 -7.20
C VAL A 77 0.68 -17.10 -5.93
N VAL A 78 -0.46 -17.79 -6.02
CA VAL A 78 -1.33 -18.10 -4.88
C VAL A 78 -0.62 -18.94 -3.81
N ARG A 79 0.14 -19.93 -4.25
CA ARG A 79 0.92 -20.76 -3.30
C ARG A 79 2.10 -20.00 -2.72
N GLN A 80 2.76 -19.17 -3.53
CA GLN A 80 3.92 -18.39 -3.11
C GLN A 80 3.56 -17.33 -2.06
N HIS A 81 2.38 -16.73 -2.10
CA HIS A 81 1.95 -15.79 -1.05
C HIS A 81 1.93 -16.42 0.36
N LYS A 82 1.75 -17.72 0.46
CA LYS A 82 1.81 -18.44 1.74
C LYS A 82 3.23 -18.68 2.24
N THR A 83 4.21 -18.65 1.35
CA THR A 83 5.63 -18.96 1.61
C THR A 83 6.53 -18.11 0.73
N GLN A 84 6.37 -16.78 0.78
CA GLN A 84 7.17 -15.85 0.00
C GLN A 84 8.66 -15.99 0.34
N ASN A 85 9.50 -15.86 -0.67
CA ASN A 85 10.94 -15.71 -0.52
C ASN A 85 11.35 -14.26 -0.78
N LEU A 86 12.48 -13.86 -0.24
CA LEU A 86 13.08 -12.56 -0.47
C LEU A 86 14.17 -12.68 -1.53
N ILE A 87 14.24 -11.71 -2.43
CA ILE A 87 15.28 -11.57 -3.44
C ILE A 87 15.93 -10.21 -3.26
N LEU A 88 17.23 -10.16 -2.98
CA LEU A 88 18.00 -8.92 -2.89
C LEU A 88 18.70 -8.68 -4.23
N ALA A 89 18.49 -7.52 -4.81
CA ALA A 89 18.90 -7.22 -6.18
C ALA A 89 19.38 -5.78 -6.35
N GLU A 90 19.97 -5.50 -7.50
CA GLU A 90 20.32 -4.16 -7.96
C GLU A 90 19.33 -3.65 -8.99
N LYS A 91 18.83 -2.43 -8.82
CA LYS A 91 18.00 -1.75 -9.82
C LYS A 91 18.89 -0.93 -10.74
N LYS A 92 19.05 -1.40 -11.99
CA LYS A 92 19.95 -0.76 -12.97
C LYS A 92 19.28 0.26 -13.88
N ASN A 93 18.02 0.00 -14.22
CA ASN A 93 17.28 0.80 -15.19
C ASN A 93 15.93 1.24 -14.62
N ASN A 94 15.38 2.30 -15.21
CA ASN A 94 14.04 2.80 -14.83
C ASN A 94 13.94 3.03 -13.32
N LEU A 95 14.85 3.84 -12.79
CA LEU A 95 14.89 4.14 -11.34
C LEU A 95 13.65 4.90 -10.91
N ILE A 96 13.17 5.82 -11.76
CA ILE A 96 11.97 6.63 -11.57
C ILE A 96 11.09 6.50 -12.81
N TYR A 97 9.79 6.46 -12.60
CA TYR A 97 8.77 6.43 -13.64
C TYR A 97 7.89 7.65 -13.56
N GLN A 98 7.47 8.18 -14.70
CA GLN A 98 6.39 9.16 -14.75
C GLN A 98 5.09 8.53 -14.25
N GLY A 99 4.28 9.30 -13.53
CA GLY A 99 3.03 8.80 -12.95
C GLY A 99 2.07 8.28 -14.03
N ALA A 100 1.48 7.13 -13.78
CA ALA A 100 0.54 6.52 -14.72
C ALA A 100 -0.79 7.29 -14.76
N PRO A 101 -1.43 7.41 -15.93
CA PRO A 101 -2.72 8.10 -16.07
C PRO A 101 -3.84 7.53 -15.19
N VAL A 102 -3.77 6.22 -14.86
CA VAL A 102 -4.75 5.55 -13.98
C VAL A 102 -4.58 5.87 -12.50
N CYS A 103 -3.52 6.61 -12.13
CA CYS A 103 -3.23 7.00 -10.75
C CYS A 103 -3.66 8.43 -10.48
N GLN A 104 -4.14 8.68 -9.26
CA GLN A 104 -4.48 10.02 -8.80
C GLN A 104 -3.21 10.83 -8.56
N SER A 105 -3.07 11.98 -9.23
CA SER A 105 -1.92 12.89 -9.12
C SER A 105 -2.05 13.93 -8.01
N PHE A 106 -3.23 14.07 -7.42
CA PHE A 106 -3.53 15.10 -6.40
C PHE A 106 -3.21 16.53 -6.87
N GLY A 107 -3.43 16.81 -8.15
CA GLY A 107 -3.14 18.11 -8.77
C GLY A 107 -1.64 18.40 -9.00
N ASN A 108 -0.77 17.43 -8.80
CA ASN A 108 0.66 17.60 -9.03
C ASN A 108 1.02 17.36 -10.50
N HIS A 109 1.55 18.38 -11.16
CA HIS A 109 1.97 18.29 -12.55
C HIS A 109 3.17 17.34 -12.73
N TRP A 110 4.16 17.42 -11.83
CA TRP A 110 5.37 16.60 -11.85
C TRP A 110 5.22 15.41 -10.92
N PHE A 111 4.33 14.49 -11.33
CA PHE A 111 3.97 13.28 -10.61
C PHE A 111 4.77 12.08 -11.11
N TYR A 112 5.45 11.41 -10.17
CA TYR A 112 6.29 10.24 -10.44
C TYR A 112 6.03 9.13 -9.44
N TYR A 113 6.51 7.94 -9.77
CA TYR A 113 6.60 6.83 -8.82
C TYR A 113 7.94 6.10 -8.96
N THR A 114 8.32 5.37 -7.92
CA THR A 114 9.46 4.47 -7.92
C THR A 114 9.11 3.15 -7.30
N SER A 115 9.82 2.11 -7.72
CA SER A 115 9.70 0.75 -7.25
C SER A 115 11.03 0.32 -6.63
N CYS A 116 11.26 0.69 -5.38
CA CYS A 116 12.43 0.21 -4.63
C CYS A 116 12.23 -1.20 -4.06
N MET A 117 11.01 -1.70 -4.11
CA MET A 117 10.62 -3.05 -3.74
C MET A 117 9.48 -3.52 -4.64
N MET A 118 9.52 -4.75 -5.12
CA MET A 118 8.48 -5.37 -5.93
C MET A 118 7.74 -6.42 -5.11
N ASN A 119 6.44 -6.49 -5.28
CA ASN A 119 5.48 -7.29 -4.51
C ASN A 119 5.32 -6.84 -3.05
N CYS A 120 4.25 -7.30 -2.47
CA CYS A 120 3.80 -6.93 -1.14
C CYS A 120 3.72 -8.19 -0.25
N ILE A 121 3.91 -8.00 1.04
CA ILE A 121 3.72 -9.09 2.03
C ILE A 121 2.23 -9.38 2.27
N TYR A 122 1.34 -8.46 1.88
CA TYR A 122 -0.11 -8.65 1.94
C TYR A 122 -0.60 -9.36 0.68
N ASP A 123 -1.70 -10.11 0.81
CA ASP A 123 -2.29 -10.91 -0.25
C ASP A 123 -3.73 -10.43 -0.57
N CYS A 124 -3.85 -9.20 -1.08
CA CYS A 124 -5.15 -8.69 -1.52
C CYS A 124 -5.57 -9.37 -2.83
N GLU A 125 -6.79 -9.95 -2.88
CA GLU A 125 -7.27 -10.68 -4.06
C GLU A 125 -7.39 -9.79 -5.31
N TYR A 126 -7.70 -8.51 -5.12
CA TYR A 126 -7.85 -7.55 -6.20
C TYR A 126 -6.54 -6.83 -6.59
N CYS A 127 -5.40 -7.18 -5.98
CA CYS A 127 -4.14 -6.47 -6.21
C CYS A 127 -3.63 -6.68 -7.64
N TYR A 128 -3.43 -5.58 -8.36
CA TYR A 128 -2.93 -5.59 -9.75
C TYR A 128 -1.56 -6.27 -9.89
N LEU A 129 -0.76 -6.32 -8.84
CA LEU A 129 0.54 -6.99 -8.84
C LEU A 129 0.43 -8.47 -9.22
N LYS A 130 -0.69 -9.11 -8.88
CA LYS A 130 -0.98 -10.50 -9.30
C LYS A 130 -1.16 -10.64 -10.82
N GLY A 131 -1.64 -9.59 -11.47
CA GLY A 131 -1.75 -9.54 -12.93
C GLY A 131 -0.45 -9.14 -13.62
N MET A 132 0.35 -8.32 -12.95
CA MET A 132 1.59 -7.73 -13.45
C MET A 132 2.78 -8.71 -13.33
N TYR A 133 2.96 -9.34 -12.17
CA TYR A 133 4.15 -10.14 -11.88
C TYR A 133 3.92 -11.65 -12.02
N PRO A 134 4.92 -12.39 -12.51
CA PRO A 134 4.85 -13.84 -12.65
C PRO A 134 5.06 -14.59 -11.32
N SER A 135 5.54 -13.91 -10.30
CA SER A 135 5.90 -14.44 -8.98
C SER A 135 5.28 -13.59 -7.86
N ALA A 136 5.03 -14.18 -6.71
CA ALA A 136 4.70 -13.47 -5.48
C ALA A 136 5.91 -13.25 -4.57
N ASN A 137 7.09 -13.75 -4.93
CA ASN A 137 8.30 -13.47 -4.17
C ASN A 137 8.58 -11.96 -4.13
N VAL A 138 9.13 -11.50 -3.03
CA VAL A 138 9.44 -10.10 -2.81
C VAL A 138 10.84 -9.81 -3.34
N VAL A 139 10.98 -8.78 -4.18
CA VAL A 139 12.28 -8.28 -4.63
C VAL A 139 12.56 -6.95 -3.96
N LEU A 140 13.68 -6.85 -3.27
CA LEU A 140 14.17 -5.61 -2.69
C LEU A 140 15.42 -5.14 -3.43
N PHE A 141 15.36 -3.93 -3.97
CA PHE A 141 16.52 -3.29 -4.58
C PHE A 141 17.34 -2.56 -3.51
N VAL A 142 18.56 -3.04 -3.28
CA VAL A 142 19.40 -2.58 -2.17
C VAL A 142 20.13 -1.27 -2.46
N ASN A 143 20.27 -0.87 -3.73
CA ASN A 143 20.93 0.34 -4.17
C ASN A 143 19.99 1.56 -4.16
N LEU A 144 19.40 1.86 -3.01
CA LEU A 144 18.45 2.98 -2.83
C LEU A 144 19.11 4.33 -3.12
N GLU A 145 20.41 4.45 -2.90
CA GLU A 145 21.21 5.63 -3.23
C GLU A 145 21.19 6.02 -4.70
N ASP A 146 21.10 5.05 -5.61
CA ASP A 146 21.00 5.33 -7.05
C ASP A 146 19.62 5.91 -7.40
N ILE A 147 18.57 5.46 -6.71
CA ILE A 147 17.24 6.04 -6.85
C ILE A 147 17.23 7.48 -6.31
N PHE A 148 17.85 7.74 -5.17
CA PHE A 148 18.00 9.08 -4.61
C PHE A 148 18.73 10.02 -5.57
N ALA A 149 19.83 9.57 -6.15
CA ALA A 149 20.58 10.37 -7.14
C ALA A 149 19.72 10.72 -8.38
N GLU A 150 18.85 9.83 -8.82
CA GLU A 150 17.93 10.13 -9.93
C GLU A 150 16.84 11.12 -9.53
N VAL A 151 16.33 11.05 -8.29
CA VAL A 151 15.40 12.08 -7.76
C VAL A 151 16.10 13.44 -7.71
N GLU A 152 17.34 13.52 -7.25
CA GLU A 152 18.11 14.77 -7.21
C GLU A 152 18.23 15.41 -8.59
N ARG A 153 18.49 14.62 -9.65
CA ARG A 153 18.52 15.13 -11.04
C ARG A 153 17.19 15.72 -11.49
N LEU A 154 16.06 15.13 -11.08
CA LEU A 154 14.74 15.68 -11.37
C LEU A 154 14.51 16.98 -10.60
N LEU A 155 14.95 17.05 -9.34
CA LEU A 155 14.80 18.23 -8.48
C LEU A 155 15.63 19.44 -8.97
N GLU A 156 16.70 19.23 -9.72
CA GLU A 156 17.42 20.31 -10.41
C GLU A 156 16.56 21.02 -11.47
N GLN A 157 15.52 20.36 -11.99
CA GLN A 157 14.69 20.86 -13.08
C GLN A 157 13.36 21.43 -12.59
N HIS A 158 12.74 20.81 -11.58
CA HIS A 158 11.42 21.15 -11.05
C HIS A 158 11.16 20.47 -9.71
N SER A 159 10.12 20.89 -9.01
CA SER A 159 9.62 20.17 -7.83
C SER A 159 9.05 18.81 -8.22
N VAL A 160 9.12 17.85 -7.32
CA VAL A 160 8.72 16.47 -7.56
C VAL A 160 7.72 16.01 -6.51
N TYR A 161 6.63 15.36 -6.97
CA TYR A 161 5.73 14.55 -6.16
C TYR A 161 5.98 13.08 -6.50
N LEU A 162 6.41 12.29 -5.53
CA LEU A 162 6.89 10.92 -5.74
C LEU A 162 6.15 9.90 -4.88
N CYS A 163 5.47 8.94 -5.50
CA CYS A 163 4.97 7.75 -4.81
C CYS A 163 6.11 6.74 -4.62
N VAL A 164 6.52 6.48 -3.37
CA VAL A 164 7.67 5.63 -3.06
C VAL A 164 7.30 4.17 -2.73
N SER A 165 6.01 3.89 -2.51
CA SER A 165 5.48 2.56 -2.18
C SER A 165 4.50 2.02 -3.24
N TYR A 166 4.81 2.26 -4.53
CA TYR A 166 3.87 1.95 -5.62
C TYR A 166 3.59 0.45 -5.77
N ASP A 167 4.63 -0.38 -5.76
CA ASP A 167 4.54 -1.83 -6.00
C ASP A 167 4.63 -2.67 -4.71
N THR A 168 4.43 -2.04 -3.55
CA THR A 168 4.61 -2.68 -2.25
C THR A 168 3.92 -1.91 -1.13
N ASP A 169 4.05 -2.38 0.11
CA ASP A 169 3.74 -1.62 1.32
C ASP A 169 5.03 -1.47 2.15
N LEU A 170 5.73 -0.35 1.97
CA LEU A 170 7.01 -0.10 2.66
C LEU A 170 6.87 0.00 4.17
N LEU A 171 5.77 0.58 4.65
CA LEU A 171 5.55 0.73 6.09
C LEU A 171 5.32 -0.62 6.77
N ALA A 172 4.69 -1.58 6.06
CA ALA A 172 4.49 -2.93 6.56
C ALA A 172 5.80 -3.69 6.81
N VAL A 173 6.84 -3.41 6.02
CA VAL A 173 8.16 -4.05 6.11
C VAL A 173 9.22 -3.15 6.76
N GLU A 174 8.84 -1.95 7.19
CA GLU A 174 9.74 -0.97 7.79
C GLU A 174 10.62 -1.54 8.92
N PRO A 175 10.08 -2.34 9.86
CA PRO A 175 10.88 -2.90 10.94
C PRO A 175 12.07 -3.75 10.50
N VAL A 176 12.01 -4.32 9.29
CA VAL A 176 13.06 -5.17 8.73
C VAL A 176 13.95 -4.41 7.77
N ILE A 177 13.36 -3.57 6.91
CA ILE A 177 14.03 -2.97 5.77
C ILE A 177 14.49 -1.53 6.06
N GLY A 178 13.63 -0.72 6.74
CA GLY A 178 13.95 0.65 7.14
C GLY A 178 13.93 1.67 6.00
N TYR A 179 13.29 1.38 4.87
CA TYR A 179 13.29 2.27 3.71
C TYR A 179 12.38 3.48 3.88
N THR A 180 11.29 3.38 4.63
CA THR A 180 10.43 4.54 4.88
C THR A 180 11.20 5.61 5.66
N ALA A 181 11.97 5.23 6.68
CA ALA A 181 12.82 6.15 7.43
C ALA A 181 13.89 6.81 6.54
N GLU A 182 14.50 6.06 5.64
CA GLU A 182 15.49 6.60 4.69
C GLU A 182 14.84 7.60 3.73
N TRP A 183 13.64 7.30 3.20
CA TRP A 183 12.87 8.22 2.36
C TRP A 183 12.45 9.49 3.11
N MET A 184 12.05 9.38 4.38
CA MET A 184 11.69 10.54 5.20
C MET A 184 12.89 11.46 5.40
N ARG A 185 14.05 10.92 5.75
CA ARG A 185 15.28 11.68 5.91
C ARG A 185 15.66 12.39 4.60
N PHE A 186 15.69 11.67 3.49
CA PHE A 186 15.97 12.21 2.17
C PHE A 186 15.02 13.36 1.80
N THR A 187 13.73 13.21 2.07
CA THR A 187 12.73 14.25 1.82
C THR A 187 12.95 15.48 2.70
N THR A 188 13.38 15.29 3.94
CA THR A 188 13.69 16.41 4.84
C THR A 188 14.86 17.28 4.32
N GLU A 189 15.82 16.65 3.65
CA GLU A 189 16.98 17.31 3.05
C GLU A 189 16.67 18.01 1.72
N HIS A 190 15.50 17.79 1.10
CA HIS A 190 15.13 18.31 -0.22
C HIS A 190 13.78 19.05 -0.19
N GLU A 191 13.80 20.37 -0.10
CA GLU A 191 12.59 21.21 0.08
C GLU A 191 11.56 21.09 -1.06
N ASN A 192 11.99 20.82 -2.28
CA ASN A 192 11.13 20.69 -3.46
C ASN A 192 10.62 19.26 -3.71
N LEU A 193 10.88 18.33 -2.78
CA LEU A 193 10.39 16.95 -2.83
C LEU A 193 9.22 16.77 -1.88
N THR A 194 8.12 16.23 -2.40
CA THR A 194 7.02 15.68 -1.62
C THR A 194 6.89 14.20 -1.95
N ILE A 195 6.79 13.35 -0.95
CA ILE A 195 6.60 11.91 -1.17
C ILE A 195 5.26 11.42 -0.59
N GLU A 196 4.71 10.40 -1.23
CA GLU A 196 3.59 9.64 -0.71
C GLU A 196 4.04 8.23 -0.31
N VAL A 197 3.72 7.85 0.92
CA VAL A 197 3.84 6.48 1.42
C VAL A 197 2.44 5.92 1.58
N ARG A 198 1.98 5.14 0.61
CA ARG A 198 0.66 4.48 0.66
C ARG A 198 0.79 3.17 1.43
N THR A 199 -0.15 2.93 2.35
CA THR A 199 -0.07 1.78 3.25
C THR A 199 -1.43 1.25 3.70
N LYS A 200 -1.48 -0.05 3.98
CA LYS A 200 -2.51 -0.73 4.77
C LYS A 200 -2.00 -1.16 6.14
N SER A 201 -0.75 -0.82 6.46
CA SER A 201 -0.12 -1.18 7.72
C SER A 201 -0.75 -0.47 8.92
N ALA A 202 -0.63 -1.09 10.08
CA ALA A 202 -0.98 -0.52 11.38
C ALA A 202 0.24 -0.46 12.31
N ASN A 203 1.40 -0.11 11.78
CA ASN A 203 2.65 -0.04 12.53
C ASN A 203 2.77 1.29 13.29
N VAL A 204 2.01 1.41 14.38
CA VAL A 204 1.95 2.62 15.21
C VAL A 204 3.27 2.93 15.91
N HIS A 205 4.10 1.94 16.20
CA HIS A 205 5.38 2.16 16.88
C HIS A 205 6.38 2.94 16.03
N TYR A 206 6.26 2.83 14.70
CA TYR A 206 7.12 3.54 13.78
C TYR A 206 7.08 5.05 13.99
N PHE A 207 5.89 5.65 14.11
CA PHE A 207 5.72 7.10 14.19
C PHE A 207 6.32 7.71 15.44
N LYS A 208 6.42 6.97 16.52
CA LYS A 208 6.99 7.45 17.80
C LYS A 208 8.45 7.88 17.73
N GLN A 209 9.16 7.39 16.74
CA GLN A 209 10.61 7.54 16.63
C GLN A 209 11.05 8.43 15.46
N GLN A 210 10.10 8.99 14.70
CA GLN A 210 10.41 9.71 13.48
C GLN A 210 10.24 11.22 13.62
N ALA A 211 11.13 11.97 12.95
CA ALA A 211 10.96 13.40 12.78
C ALA A 211 9.79 13.70 11.84
N VAL A 212 8.97 14.67 12.20
CA VAL A 212 7.82 15.09 11.41
C VAL A 212 8.25 16.01 10.27
N THR A 213 7.77 15.75 9.07
CA THR A 213 7.83 16.67 7.93
C THR A 213 6.51 16.63 7.17
N GLU A 214 5.98 17.81 6.83
CA GLU A 214 4.70 17.94 6.11
C GLU A 214 4.77 17.41 4.67
N ARG A 215 5.98 17.29 4.10
CA ARG A 215 6.21 16.82 2.73
C ARG A 215 6.28 15.30 2.60
N VAL A 216 6.15 14.56 3.69
CA VAL A 216 5.92 13.11 3.69
C VAL A 216 4.45 12.86 3.99
N ILE A 217 3.70 12.40 3.00
CA ILE A 217 2.27 12.13 3.12
C ILE A 217 2.06 10.63 3.33
N PHE A 218 1.54 10.25 4.48
CA PHE A 218 1.11 8.88 4.74
C PHE A 218 -0.33 8.70 4.26
N ALA A 219 -0.51 7.94 3.17
CA ALA A 219 -1.81 7.64 2.58
C ALA A 219 -2.31 6.28 3.09
N PHE A 220 -3.15 6.30 4.12
CA PHE A 220 -3.76 5.08 4.67
C PHE A 220 -4.92 4.63 3.80
N THR A 221 -4.81 3.45 3.21
CA THR A 221 -5.93 2.83 2.49
C THR A 221 -6.97 2.34 3.49
N MET A 222 -8.18 2.88 3.37
CA MET A 222 -9.32 2.54 4.21
C MET A 222 -10.28 1.65 3.43
N SER A 223 -10.56 0.48 4.00
CA SER A 223 -11.53 -0.48 3.50
C SER A 223 -12.45 -0.90 4.63
N PRO A 224 -13.75 -1.12 4.37
CA PRO A 224 -14.65 -1.61 5.39
C PRO A 224 -14.28 -3.03 5.85
N GLN A 225 -14.58 -3.36 7.10
CA GLN A 225 -14.21 -4.66 7.66
C GLN A 225 -14.69 -5.88 6.86
N PRO A 226 -15.91 -5.91 6.27
CA PRO A 226 -16.32 -7.02 5.42
C PRO A 226 -15.46 -7.19 4.15
N VAL A 227 -15.01 -6.09 3.55
CA VAL A 227 -14.10 -6.11 2.38
C VAL A 227 -12.72 -6.62 2.79
N ILE A 228 -12.20 -6.16 3.93
CA ILE A 228 -10.91 -6.64 4.46
C ILE A 228 -10.97 -8.13 4.72
N ALA A 229 -12.01 -8.60 5.40
CA ALA A 229 -12.17 -9.99 5.76
C ALA A 229 -12.31 -10.91 4.53
N ALA A 230 -12.96 -10.42 3.47
CA ALA A 230 -13.18 -11.19 2.25
C ALA A 230 -11.99 -11.20 1.30
N TYR A 231 -11.28 -10.07 1.15
CA TYR A 231 -10.38 -9.86 0.02
C TYR A 231 -8.97 -9.35 0.38
N GLU A 232 -8.72 -8.87 1.59
CA GLU A 232 -7.42 -8.28 1.96
C GLU A 232 -6.68 -9.16 2.98
N HIS A 233 -6.21 -10.32 2.52
CA HIS A 233 -5.58 -11.32 3.38
C HIS A 233 -4.27 -10.81 3.97
N PHE A 234 -4.04 -11.16 5.25
CA PHE A 234 -2.87 -10.78 6.05
C PHE A 234 -2.76 -9.29 6.40
N THR A 235 -3.68 -8.45 5.95
CA THR A 235 -3.67 -7.03 6.30
C THR A 235 -4.25 -6.82 7.70
N PRO A 236 -3.87 -5.71 8.38
CA PRO A 236 -4.54 -5.27 9.61
C PRO A 236 -6.04 -5.02 9.37
N ASP A 237 -6.83 -5.23 10.42
CA ASP A 237 -8.26 -4.93 10.37
C ASP A 237 -8.54 -3.41 10.28
N MET A 238 -9.79 -3.08 9.98
CA MET A 238 -10.22 -1.68 9.80
C MET A 238 -9.91 -0.82 11.03
N GLN A 239 -10.19 -1.32 12.23
CA GLN A 239 -9.98 -0.57 13.46
C GLN A 239 -8.49 -0.28 13.71
N ALA A 240 -7.62 -1.26 13.45
CA ALA A 240 -6.19 -1.10 13.58
C ALA A 240 -5.63 -0.04 12.61
N ARG A 241 -6.13 0.00 11.36
CA ARG A 241 -5.73 1.01 10.37
C ARG A 241 -6.19 2.41 10.78
N ILE A 242 -7.45 2.56 11.22
CA ILE A 242 -7.99 3.84 11.68
C ILE A 242 -7.19 4.33 12.90
N ALA A 243 -6.94 3.48 13.88
CA ALA A 243 -6.15 3.82 15.06
C ALA A 243 -4.72 4.26 14.70
N CYS A 244 -4.07 3.56 13.76
CA CYS A 244 -2.74 3.92 13.27
C CYS A 244 -2.73 5.30 12.59
N ALA A 245 -3.71 5.57 11.71
CA ALA A 245 -3.87 6.87 11.07
C ALA A 245 -4.15 7.98 12.09
N ALA A 246 -5.00 7.71 13.10
CA ALA A 246 -5.28 8.65 14.18
C ALA A 246 -4.04 9.00 15.00
N GLU A 247 -3.21 8.02 15.35
CA GLU A 247 -1.94 8.27 16.04
C GLU A 247 -0.98 9.10 15.16
N ALA A 248 -0.88 8.81 13.88
CA ALA A 248 -0.06 9.59 12.94
C ALA A 248 -0.52 11.05 12.89
N VAL A 249 -1.84 11.30 12.85
CA VAL A 249 -2.42 12.65 12.92
C VAL A 249 -2.08 13.33 14.26
N GLN A 250 -2.21 12.63 15.39
CA GLN A 250 -1.91 13.18 16.70
C GLN A 250 -0.46 13.65 16.83
N TRP A 251 0.45 12.96 16.17
CA TRP A 251 1.88 13.25 16.21
C TRP A 251 2.31 14.29 15.17
N GLY A 252 1.35 14.84 14.42
CA GLY A 252 1.57 15.92 13.48
C GLY A 252 2.06 15.47 12.10
N PHE A 253 1.99 14.18 11.77
CA PHE A 253 2.30 13.71 10.43
C PHE A 253 1.22 14.12 9.43
N SER A 254 1.61 14.35 8.19
CA SER A 254 0.68 14.57 7.08
C SER A 254 -0.01 13.27 6.70
N VAL A 255 -1.31 13.19 6.93
CA VAL A 255 -2.11 11.99 6.72
C VAL A 255 -3.20 12.23 5.67
N ARG A 256 -3.27 11.33 4.71
CA ARG A 256 -4.34 11.19 3.71
C ARG A 256 -5.10 9.90 3.99
N LEU A 257 -6.44 9.93 3.87
CA LEU A 257 -7.23 8.71 3.84
C LEU A 257 -7.58 8.37 2.38
N ALA A 258 -7.14 7.21 1.93
CA ALA A 258 -7.40 6.73 0.58
C ALA A 258 -8.53 5.70 0.60
N PHE A 259 -9.72 6.12 0.15
CA PHE A 259 -10.85 5.24 -0.13
C PHE A 259 -10.79 4.77 -1.59
N ASP A 260 -9.64 4.24 -1.96
CA ASP A 260 -9.30 3.78 -3.30
C ASP A 260 -8.42 2.52 -3.20
N PRO A 261 -8.90 1.37 -3.69
CA PRO A 261 -10.17 1.18 -4.38
C PRO A 261 -11.36 0.93 -3.42
N MET A 262 -12.52 1.49 -3.77
CA MET A 262 -13.79 0.98 -3.26
C MET A 262 -14.09 -0.37 -3.89
N ILE A 263 -14.47 -1.34 -3.06
CA ILE A 263 -14.85 -2.68 -3.50
C ILE A 263 -16.34 -2.90 -3.21
N TYR A 264 -17.08 -3.32 -4.22
CA TYR A 264 -18.50 -3.67 -4.07
C TYR A 264 -18.66 -4.91 -3.19
N CYS A 265 -19.57 -4.83 -2.25
CA CYS A 265 -19.99 -5.95 -1.40
C CYS A 265 -21.48 -5.83 -1.07
N LYS A 266 -22.05 -6.90 -0.52
CA LYS A 266 -23.44 -6.87 -0.07
C LYS A 266 -23.63 -5.76 0.97
N ASP A 267 -24.73 -5.00 0.84
CA ASP A 267 -25.08 -3.89 1.74
C ASP A 267 -23.99 -2.79 1.82
N TRP A 268 -23.30 -2.56 0.72
CA TRP A 268 -22.13 -1.69 0.65
C TRP A 268 -22.38 -0.26 1.17
N GLU A 269 -23.57 0.32 0.95
CA GLU A 269 -23.89 1.67 1.42
C GLU A 269 -23.78 1.76 2.95
N ASN A 270 -24.41 0.82 3.66
CA ASN A 270 -24.33 0.76 5.12
C ASN A 270 -22.91 0.41 5.61
N VAL A 271 -22.25 -0.51 4.94
CA VAL A 271 -20.91 -0.97 5.28
C VAL A 271 -19.88 0.17 5.18
N TYR A 272 -19.93 0.99 4.12
CA TYR A 272 -19.06 2.16 3.98
C TYR A 272 -19.47 3.30 4.94
N ALA A 273 -20.76 3.49 5.20
CA ALA A 273 -21.22 4.48 6.18
C ALA A 273 -20.75 4.13 7.61
N GLU A 274 -20.77 2.85 8.02
CA GLU A 274 -20.26 2.39 9.29
C GLU A 274 -18.74 2.62 9.41
N MET A 275 -17.98 2.37 8.34
CA MET A 275 -16.55 2.68 8.32
C MET A 275 -16.30 4.17 8.57
N LEU A 276 -17.03 5.07 7.89
CA LEU A 276 -16.87 6.51 8.11
C LEU A 276 -17.23 6.93 9.53
N GLN A 277 -18.24 6.32 10.16
CA GLN A 277 -18.56 6.56 11.57
C GLN A 277 -17.40 6.16 12.49
N CYS A 278 -16.73 5.04 12.21
CA CYS A 278 -15.55 4.63 12.97
C CYS A 278 -14.38 5.62 12.80
N VAL A 279 -14.24 6.23 11.63
CA VAL A 279 -13.25 7.30 11.39
C VAL A 279 -13.65 8.55 12.17
N ASP A 280 -14.93 8.97 12.13
CA ASP A 280 -15.46 10.13 12.88
C ASP A 280 -15.16 10.08 14.38
N GLU A 281 -15.12 8.87 14.94
CA GLU A 281 -14.86 8.68 16.39
C GLU A 281 -13.40 8.85 16.76
N GLN A 282 -12.46 8.74 15.83
CA GLN A 282 -11.02 8.65 16.13
C GLN A 282 -10.18 9.72 15.44
N ILE A 283 -10.62 10.30 14.35
CA ILE A 283 -9.86 11.25 13.53
C ILE A 283 -10.63 12.55 13.38
N ASP A 284 -9.98 13.65 13.66
CA ASP A 284 -10.46 14.97 13.25
C ASP A 284 -10.13 15.19 11.76
N TRP A 285 -11.16 15.18 10.95
CA TRP A 285 -11.06 15.36 9.51
C TRP A 285 -10.33 16.64 9.08
N LYS A 286 -10.42 17.69 9.89
CA LYS A 286 -9.75 18.98 9.60
C LYS A 286 -8.23 18.87 9.62
N ARG A 287 -7.72 17.89 10.34
CA ARG A 287 -6.27 17.63 10.48
C ARG A 287 -5.70 16.74 9.37
N LEU A 288 -6.54 16.15 8.54
CA LEU A 288 -6.08 15.41 7.36
C LEU A 288 -5.60 16.39 6.28
N VAL A 289 -4.67 15.96 5.46
CA VAL A 289 -4.26 16.71 4.26
C VAL A 289 -5.40 16.76 3.26
N ASP A 290 -5.92 15.60 2.92
CA ASP A 290 -7.01 15.38 1.98
C ASP A 290 -7.52 13.94 2.07
N VAL A 291 -8.46 13.59 1.20
CA VAL A 291 -8.93 12.23 0.99
C VAL A 291 -9.01 11.93 -0.51
N SER A 292 -8.87 10.67 -0.88
CA SER A 292 -9.11 10.22 -2.25
C SER A 292 -10.21 9.17 -2.31
N VAL A 293 -11.01 9.22 -3.37
CA VAL A 293 -12.09 8.29 -3.67
C VAL A 293 -11.87 7.72 -5.06
N GLY A 294 -11.99 6.42 -5.19
CA GLY A 294 -11.98 5.74 -6.49
C GLY A 294 -12.51 4.33 -6.33
N SER A 295 -13.33 3.88 -7.26
CA SER A 295 -13.74 2.48 -7.33
C SER A 295 -12.68 1.61 -8.00
N PHE A 296 -12.81 0.30 -7.84
CA PHE A 296 -11.87 -0.64 -8.44
C PHE A 296 -11.79 -0.49 -9.96
N ARG A 297 -10.58 -0.34 -10.46
CA ARG A 297 -10.25 -0.24 -11.88
C ARG A 297 -8.92 -0.93 -12.17
N ILE A 298 -8.82 -1.59 -13.32
CA ILE A 298 -7.64 -2.37 -13.67
C ILE A 298 -7.49 -2.49 -15.18
N SER A 299 -6.25 -2.52 -15.67
CA SER A 299 -5.99 -2.73 -17.09
C SER A 299 -6.47 -4.10 -17.55
N LYS A 300 -6.89 -4.18 -18.83
CA LYS A 300 -7.36 -5.41 -19.49
C LYS A 300 -6.36 -6.57 -19.33
N GLU A 301 -5.10 -6.31 -19.57
CA GLU A 301 -4.06 -7.35 -19.52
C GLU A 301 -3.86 -7.91 -18.11
N TYR A 302 -3.86 -7.04 -17.09
CA TYR A 302 -3.70 -7.48 -15.70
C TYR A 302 -4.92 -8.29 -15.24
N LEU A 303 -6.14 -7.83 -15.53
CA LEU A 303 -7.34 -8.57 -15.20
C LEU A 303 -7.39 -9.95 -15.85
N LYS A 304 -7.02 -10.05 -17.13
CA LYS A 304 -6.93 -11.32 -17.86
C LYS A 304 -5.98 -12.31 -17.17
N ASN A 305 -4.81 -11.82 -16.74
CA ASN A 305 -3.83 -12.62 -16.02
C ASN A 305 -4.32 -13.03 -14.63
N MET A 306 -4.95 -12.11 -13.90
CA MET A 306 -5.51 -12.38 -12.57
C MET A 306 -6.63 -13.43 -12.63
N ARG A 307 -7.53 -13.33 -13.60
CA ARG A 307 -8.63 -14.31 -13.79
C ARG A 307 -8.13 -15.74 -14.02
N LYS A 308 -6.97 -15.89 -14.66
CA LYS A 308 -6.31 -17.20 -14.82
C LYS A 308 -5.71 -17.72 -13.53
N LYS A 309 -5.14 -16.82 -12.70
CA LYS A 309 -4.45 -17.18 -11.46
C LYS A 309 -5.41 -17.37 -10.29
N GLU A 310 -6.50 -16.63 -10.28
CA GLU A 310 -7.50 -16.57 -9.20
C GLU A 310 -8.92 -16.88 -9.72
N PRO A 311 -9.17 -18.11 -10.22
CA PRO A 311 -10.44 -18.44 -10.86
C PRO A 311 -11.64 -18.42 -9.89
N HIS A 312 -11.39 -18.45 -8.59
CA HIS A 312 -12.43 -18.46 -7.55
C HIS A 312 -12.58 -17.13 -6.80
N ALA A 313 -11.75 -16.13 -7.08
CA ALA A 313 -11.82 -14.83 -6.44
C ALA A 313 -13.00 -14.01 -6.97
N ALA A 314 -14.04 -13.83 -6.16
CA ALA A 314 -15.27 -13.14 -6.58
C ALA A 314 -15.00 -11.71 -7.09
N VAL A 315 -14.12 -10.97 -6.44
CA VAL A 315 -13.73 -9.62 -6.84
C VAL A 315 -13.06 -9.59 -8.21
N VAL A 316 -12.29 -10.61 -8.56
CA VAL A 316 -11.61 -10.70 -9.87
C VAL A 316 -12.58 -11.17 -10.96
N GLN A 317 -13.53 -12.04 -10.63
CA GLN A 317 -14.50 -12.59 -11.56
C GLN A 317 -15.74 -11.71 -11.77
N PHE A 318 -15.88 -10.61 -11.04
CA PHE A 318 -16.97 -9.66 -11.23
C PHE A 318 -17.09 -9.24 -12.70
N PRO A 319 -18.31 -9.04 -13.24
CA PRO A 319 -18.54 -8.66 -14.64
C PRO A 319 -18.28 -7.17 -14.87
N TYR A 320 -17.01 -6.78 -14.81
CA TYR A 320 -16.57 -5.40 -15.07
C TYR A 320 -16.82 -4.97 -16.51
N THR A 321 -17.05 -3.67 -16.71
CA THR A 321 -17.18 -3.03 -18.02
C THR A 321 -15.82 -2.50 -18.47
N ASN A 322 -15.47 -2.75 -19.74
CA ASN A 322 -14.25 -2.20 -20.35
C ASN A 322 -14.52 -0.81 -20.93
N VAL A 323 -13.76 0.16 -20.48
CA VAL A 323 -13.77 1.53 -21.01
C VAL A 323 -12.33 1.89 -21.37
N GLY A 324 -12.06 2.09 -22.65
CA GLY A 324 -10.72 2.50 -23.11
C GLY A 324 -9.55 1.55 -22.74
N GLY A 325 -9.83 0.25 -22.50
CA GLY A 325 -8.81 -0.72 -22.09
C GLY A 325 -8.66 -0.87 -20.57
N VAL A 326 -9.44 -0.13 -19.80
CA VAL A 326 -9.55 -0.23 -18.34
C VAL A 326 -10.86 -0.92 -17.97
N TYR A 327 -10.82 -1.92 -17.14
CA TYR A 327 -11.99 -2.57 -16.56
C TYR A 327 -12.38 -1.89 -15.27
N GLN A 328 -13.64 -1.56 -15.12
CA GLN A 328 -14.23 -0.90 -13.96
C GLN A 328 -15.67 -1.39 -13.72
N TYR A 329 -16.27 -1.00 -12.61
CA TYR A 329 -17.67 -1.32 -12.37
C TYR A 329 -18.57 -0.76 -13.50
N PRO A 330 -19.72 -1.42 -13.77
CA PRO A 330 -20.72 -0.84 -14.70
C PRO A 330 -21.04 0.61 -14.34
N PRO A 331 -21.22 1.51 -15.32
CA PRO A 331 -21.31 2.95 -15.08
C PRO A 331 -22.33 3.37 -14.02
N GLU A 332 -23.50 2.73 -13.99
CA GLU A 332 -24.52 3.02 -12.97
C GLU A 332 -24.06 2.68 -11.55
N LEU A 333 -23.42 1.54 -11.37
CA LEU A 333 -22.88 1.11 -10.07
C LEU A 333 -21.72 1.99 -9.64
N LEU A 334 -20.80 2.29 -10.56
CA LEU A 334 -19.65 3.16 -10.33
C LEU A 334 -20.11 4.53 -9.84
N THR A 335 -21.02 5.18 -10.58
CA THR A 335 -21.58 6.49 -10.23
C THR A 335 -22.27 6.47 -8.86
N ARG A 336 -23.02 5.41 -8.56
CA ARG A 336 -23.66 5.27 -7.25
C ARG A 336 -22.66 5.12 -6.12
N MET A 337 -21.65 4.28 -6.29
CA MET A 337 -20.64 4.01 -5.25
C MET A 337 -19.82 5.26 -4.94
N GLU A 338 -19.23 5.87 -5.96
CA GLU A 338 -18.39 7.06 -5.80
C GLU A 338 -19.20 8.28 -5.37
N GLY A 339 -20.39 8.49 -5.94
CA GLY A 339 -21.29 9.57 -5.56
C GLY A 339 -21.78 9.46 -4.12
N PHE A 340 -22.12 8.26 -3.65
CA PHE A 340 -22.48 8.02 -2.25
C PHE A 340 -21.34 8.40 -1.29
N LEU A 341 -20.14 7.88 -1.54
CA LEU A 341 -19.01 8.11 -0.64
C LEU A 341 -18.58 9.59 -0.66
N THR A 342 -18.49 10.19 -1.85
CA THR A 342 -18.19 11.62 -2.00
C THR A 342 -19.21 12.49 -1.25
N GLY A 343 -20.50 12.21 -1.40
CA GLY A 343 -21.56 12.94 -0.68
C GLY A 343 -21.49 12.77 0.86
N GLN A 344 -21.01 11.63 1.36
CA GLN A 344 -20.74 11.45 2.77
C GLN A 344 -19.50 12.24 3.24
N LEU A 345 -18.47 12.28 2.41
CA LEU A 345 -17.22 13.01 2.72
C LEU A 345 -17.41 14.53 2.67
N GLU A 346 -18.25 15.04 1.76
CA GLU A 346 -18.60 16.48 1.69
C GLU A 346 -19.27 17.03 2.95
N LYS A 347 -19.85 16.15 3.78
CA LYS A 347 -20.37 16.53 5.11
C LYS A 347 -19.27 16.73 6.15
N ARG A 348 -18.03 16.31 5.86
CA ARG A 348 -16.87 16.26 6.77
C ARG A 348 -15.73 17.16 6.34
N LEU A 349 -15.55 17.33 5.04
CA LEU A 349 -14.44 18.05 4.42
C LEU A 349 -14.95 18.99 3.31
N PRO A 350 -14.25 20.12 3.08
CA PRO A 350 -14.45 20.93 1.88
C PRO A 350 -14.19 20.12 0.61
N LYS A 351 -14.95 20.41 -0.44
CA LYS A 351 -14.90 19.67 -1.70
C LYS A 351 -13.51 19.67 -2.35
N GLU A 352 -12.77 20.76 -2.22
CA GLU A 352 -11.39 20.91 -2.74
C GLU A 352 -10.38 19.99 -2.07
N ARG A 353 -10.72 19.34 -0.97
CA ARG A 353 -9.90 18.33 -0.27
C ARG A 353 -10.34 16.89 -0.52
N ILE A 354 -11.30 16.69 -1.44
CA ILE A 354 -11.79 15.38 -1.84
C ILE A 354 -11.40 15.16 -3.29
N PHE A 355 -10.43 14.27 -3.51
CA PHE A 355 -9.95 13.94 -4.83
C PHE A 355 -10.66 12.70 -5.34
N LEU A 356 -11.45 12.87 -6.39
CA LEU A 356 -12.06 11.80 -7.15
C LEU A 356 -11.17 11.50 -8.36
N TRP A 357 -10.91 10.24 -8.63
CA TRP A 357 -10.22 9.87 -9.86
C TRP A 357 -11.15 10.12 -11.05
N GLU A 358 -10.71 10.91 -11.99
CA GLU A 358 -11.40 11.24 -13.23
C GLU A 358 -10.59 10.69 -14.42
N GLU A 359 -11.29 10.24 -15.48
CA GLU A 359 -10.66 9.76 -16.71
C GLU A 359 -9.92 10.86 -17.48
#